data_5d6ab3c106bbab6262141978e76dc240
#
_entry.id   5d6ab3c106bbab6262141978e76dc240
#
_cell.length_a   1.000
_cell.length_b   1.000
_cell.length_c   1.000
_cell.angle_alpha   90.00
_cell.angle_beta   90.00
_cell.angle_gamma   90.00
#
_symmetry.space_group_name_H-M   'P 1'
#
loop_
_entity.id
_entity.type
_entity.pdbx_description
1 polymer ?
#
loop_
_entity_poly.entity_id
_entity_poly.type
_entity_poly.pdbx_seq_one_letter_code
_entity_poly.pdbx_strand_id
1 'polypeptide(L)'
;MDYTLKDLRDILKRKLQDEDFSDSVLDLFLNQSQSEILGEDNYPFMQKIDNYVAMPEGELSLPFAYAGTFKIYANKKGEPRQEIHFISPEEFFNHTDAKSMVWTTYGDKIFYKLYDMTKDGLDGFMITHLYLIQPKPLVKDTDKSPIPAQYIEALILGAMVRAEQLRDNFDYAQIYKNQQYEILVNMKLRYGPGNLSAENRAKLPYFGGYADERI
;
A
#
# COMPACT_ATOMS: atom_id res chain seq x y z
N MET A 1 8.68 18.35 -5.24
CA MET A 1 8.74 18.24 -6.70
C MET A 1 8.37 16.81 -7.05
N ASP A 2 7.37 16.60 -7.90
CA ASP A 2 6.94 15.23 -8.25
C ASP A 2 7.58 14.86 -9.58
N TYR A 3 8.14 13.68 -9.67
CA TYR A 3 8.78 13.18 -10.88
C TYR A 3 7.76 12.48 -11.78
N THR A 4 7.74 12.85 -13.06
CA THR A 4 6.95 12.17 -14.09
C THR A 4 7.68 10.94 -14.64
N LEU A 5 6.99 10.03 -15.35
CA LEU A 5 7.64 8.90 -16.02
C LEU A 5 8.76 9.36 -16.96
N LYS A 6 8.52 10.45 -17.69
CA LYS A 6 9.55 11.06 -18.55
C LYS A 6 10.78 11.49 -17.77
N ASP A 7 10.60 12.19 -16.63
CA ASP A 7 11.71 12.61 -15.78
C ASP A 7 12.51 11.41 -15.25
N LEU A 8 11.81 10.37 -14.81
CA LEU A 8 12.40 9.13 -14.28
C LEU A 8 13.22 8.42 -15.37
N ARG A 9 12.68 8.32 -16.57
CA ARG A 9 13.37 7.73 -17.74
C ARG A 9 14.62 8.52 -18.10
N ASP A 10 14.53 9.84 -18.15
CA ASP A 10 15.67 10.71 -18.47
C ASP A 10 16.77 10.64 -17.40
N ILE A 11 16.41 10.50 -16.12
CA ILE A 11 17.37 10.26 -15.03
C ILE A 11 18.03 8.89 -15.20
N LEU A 12 17.25 7.85 -15.46
CA LEU A 12 17.74 6.48 -15.61
C LEU A 12 18.73 6.38 -16.79
N LYS A 13 18.40 6.95 -17.96
CA LYS A 13 19.30 7.02 -19.12
C LYS A 13 20.64 7.68 -18.77
N ARG A 14 20.59 8.83 -18.11
CA ARG A 14 21.82 9.55 -17.71
C ARG A 14 22.68 8.74 -16.74
N LYS A 15 22.08 7.98 -15.82
CA LYS A 15 22.83 7.16 -14.87
C LYS A 15 23.42 5.90 -15.48
N LEU A 16 22.71 5.28 -16.40
CA LEU A 16 23.18 4.10 -17.13
C LEU A 16 24.26 4.46 -18.15
N GLN A 17 24.37 5.74 -18.54
CA GLN A 17 25.29 6.24 -19.58
C GLN A 17 25.17 5.44 -20.88
N ASP A 18 23.96 5.00 -21.21
CA ASP A 18 23.73 4.06 -22.30
C ASP A 18 22.46 4.42 -23.07
N GLU A 19 22.57 4.39 -24.38
CA GLU A 19 21.46 4.60 -25.31
C GLU A 19 20.88 3.28 -25.85
N ASP A 20 21.41 2.13 -25.42
CA ASP A 20 21.02 0.82 -25.96
C ASP A 20 19.63 0.34 -25.54
N PHE A 21 19.10 0.88 -24.43
CA PHE A 21 17.77 0.54 -23.98
C PHE A 21 16.70 1.43 -24.61
N SER A 22 15.70 0.81 -25.23
CA SER A 22 14.52 1.54 -25.68
C SER A 22 13.71 2.09 -24.50
N ASP A 23 12.96 3.17 -24.74
CA ASP A 23 12.08 3.79 -23.71
C ASP A 23 11.13 2.77 -23.08
N SER A 24 10.57 1.86 -23.87
CA SER A 24 9.67 0.82 -23.38
C SER A 24 10.33 -0.16 -22.42
N VAL A 25 11.61 -0.47 -22.60
CA VAL A 25 12.36 -1.35 -21.67
C VAL A 25 12.68 -0.60 -20.38
N LEU A 26 13.05 0.67 -20.46
CA LEU A 26 13.29 1.50 -19.28
C LEU A 26 12.00 1.70 -18.47
N ASP A 27 10.87 1.91 -19.14
CA ASP A 27 9.55 2.00 -18.50
C ASP A 27 9.15 0.70 -17.80
N LEU A 28 9.46 -0.45 -18.42
CA LEU A 28 9.25 -1.75 -17.79
C LEU A 28 10.07 -1.89 -16.50
N PHE A 29 11.37 -1.53 -16.52
CA PHE A 29 12.23 -1.60 -15.34
C PHE A 29 11.75 -0.68 -14.22
N LEU A 30 11.32 0.54 -14.56
CA LEU A 30 10.75 1.50 -13.60
C LEU A 30 9.47 0.96 -12.98
N ASN A 31 8.56 0.41 -13.79
CA ASN A 31 7.31 -0.14 -13.28
C ASN A 31 7.51 -1.39 -12.41
N GLN A 32 8.44 -2.27 -12.77
CA GLN A 32 8.78 -3.43 -11.95
C GLN A 32 9.39 -3.00 -10.60
N SER A 33 10.32 -2.04 -10.61
CA SER A 33 10.91 -1.50 -9.40
C SER A 33 9.85 -0.82 -8.52
N GLN A 34 8.93 -0.03 -9.11
CA GLN A 34 7.82 0.57 -8.38
C GLN A 34 6.94 -0.49 -7.72
N SER A 35 6.58 -1.53 -8.47
CA SER A 35 5.71 -2.60 -7.97
C SER A 35 6.36 -3.35 -6.80
N GLU A 36 7.65 -3.64 -6.88
CA GLU A 36 8.38 -4.28 -5.77
C GLU A 36 8.41 -3.41 -4.52
N ILE A 37 8.84 -2.14 -4.66
CA ILE A 37 8.93 -1.21 -3.53
C ILE A 37 7.58 -1.07 -2.83
N LEU A 38 6.50 -0.89 -3.60
CA LEU A 38 5.17 -0.64 -3.06
C LEU A 38 4.44 -1.92 -2.64
N GLY A 39 4.89 -3.09 -3.10
CA GLY A 39 4.38 -4.38 -2.68
C GLY A 39 5.00 -4.92 -1.38
N GLU A 40 6.13 -4.35 -0.93
CA GLU A 40 6.81 -4.82 0.28
C GLU A 40 6.13 -4.40 1.58
N ASP A 41 5.39 -3.28 1.59
CA ASP A 41 4.85 -2.70 2.82
C ASP A 41 3.57 -1.90 2.59
N ASN A 42 2.78 -1.74 3.65
CA ASN A 42 1.54 -0.96 3.65
C ASN A 42 1.82 0.52 3.90
N TYR A 43 2.38 1.21 2.93
CA TYR A 43 2.75 2.61 3.08
C TYR A 43 1.54 3.54 3.24
N PRO A 44 1.57 4.52 4.18
CA PRO A 44 0.47 5.45 4.40
C PRO A 44 0.08 6.28 3.16
N PHE A 45 1.03 6.58 2.28
CA PHE A 45 0.76 7.31 1.03
C PHE A 45 0.03 6.45 -0.03
N MET A 46 -0.10 5.13 0.20
CA MET A 46 -0.95 4.22 -0.58
C MET A 46 -2.32 4.01 0.07
N GLN A 47 -2.57 4.60 1.24
CA GLN A 47 -3.86 4.49 1.91
C GLN A 47 -4.84 5.53 1.36
N LYS A 48 -6.09 5.13 1.27
CA LYS A 48 -7.23 6.00 0.96
C LYS A 48 -8.31 5.87 2.01
N ILE A 49 -9.11 6.92 2.08
CA ILE A 49 -10.24 7.00 2.99
C ILE A 49 -11.45 7.40 2.16
N ASP A 50 -12.46 6.54 2.17
CA ASP A 50 -13.77 6.85 1.60
C ASP A 50 -14.84 6.79 2.69
N ASN A 51 -15.86 7.63 2.54
CA ASN A 51 -16.99 7.67 3.46
C ASN A 51 -18.26 7.32 2.69
N TYR A 52 -19.05 6.43 3.25
CA TYR A 52 -20.30 5.94 2.68
C TYR A 52 -21.43 6.12 3.70
N VAL A 53 -22.64 6.36 3.22
CA VAL A 53 -23.83 6.24 4.05
C VAL A 53 -24.12 4.74 4.24
N ALA A 54 -24.36 4.31 5.46
CA ALA A 54 -24.72 2.93 5.73
C ALA A 54 -26.06 2.56 5.08
N MET A 55 -26.12 1.38 4.51
CA MET A 55 -27.30 0.84 3.83
C MET A 55 -27.84 -0.39 4.55
N PRO A 56 -29.18 -0.61 4.53
CA PRO A 56 -29.80 -1.77 5.17
C PRO A 56 -29.29 -3.12 4.65
N GLU A 57 -28.85 -3.17 3.39
CA GLU A 57 -28.28 -4.35 2.76
C GLU A 57 -26.95 -4.76 3.39
N GLY A 58 -26.26 -3.82 4.07
CA GLY A 58 -25.01 -4.09 4.74
C GLY A 58 -23.87 -4.43 3.77
N GLU A 59 -23.85 -3.83 2.58
CA GLU A 59 -22.81 -4.10 1.59
C GLU A 59 -22.24 -2.82 0.98
N LEU A 60 -20.97 -2.90 0.57
CA LEU A 60 -20.25 -1.87 -0.19
C LEU A 60 -19.48 -2.52 -1.32
N SER A 61 -19.48 -1.92 -2.49
CA SER A 61 -18.60 -2.35 -3.58
C SER A 61 -17.14 -1.98 -3.26
N LEU A 62 -16.22 -2.87 -3.62
CA LEU A 62 -14.79 -2.57 -3.49
C LEU A 62 -14.40 -1.43 -4.44
N PRO A 63 -13.57 -0.49 -3.97
CA PRO A 63 -13.08 0.59 -4.81
C PRO A 63 -12.25 0.08 -5.99
N PHE A 64 -12.21 0.86 -7.07
CA PHE A 64 -11.29 0.57 -8.17
C PHE A 64 -9.83 0.61 -7.68
N ALA A 65 -9.01 -0.35 -8.13
CA ALA A 65 -7.62 -0.53 -7.71
C ALA A 65 -7.46 -0.87 -6.20
N TYR A 66 -8.46 -1.51 -5.61
CA TYR A 66 -8.40 -2.01 -4.25
C TYR A 66 -7.30 -3.08 -4.09
N ALA A 67 -6.47 -2.94 -3.06
CA ALA A 67 -5.45 -3.91 -2.69
C ALA A 67 -5.77 -4.63 -1.36
N GLY A 68 -6.46 -3.96 -0.44
CA GLY A 68 -6.83 -4.54 0.84
C GLY A 68 -7.47 -3.52 1.78
N THR A 69 -8.35 -3.96 2.66
CA THR A 69 -8.92 -3.13 3.72
C THR A 69 -7.95 -3.06 4.89
N PHE A 70 -7.68 -1.85 5.34
CA PHE A 70 -6.87 -1.62 6.54
C PHE A 70 -7.76 -1.55 7.78
N LYS A 71 -8.81 -0.71 7.73
CA LYS A 71 -9.80 -0.58 8.81
C LYS A 71 -11.14 -0.09 8.28
N ILE A 72 -12.19 -0.46 8.98
CA ILE A 72 -13.54 0.11 8.77
C ILE A 72 -14.03 0.66 10.10
N TYR A 73 -14.60 1.84 10.04
CA TYR A 73 -15.26 2.48 11.18
C TYR A 73 -16.71 2.80 10.82
N ALA A 74 -17.58 2.70 11.81
CA ALA A 74 -18.91 3.26 11.75
C ALA A 74 -19.06 4.40 12.76
N ASN A 75 -19.84 5.40 12.43
CA ASN A 75 -20.24 6.42 13.36
C ASN A 75 -21.66 6.90 13.05
N LYS A 76 -22.47 7.06 14.07
CA LYS A 76 -23.75 7.76 13.99
C LYS A 76 -23.52 9.25 14.18
N LYS A 77 -24.33 10.09 13.54
CA LYS A 77 -24.22 11.53 13.66
C LYS A 77 -24.24 11.97 15.14
N GLY A 78 -23.16 12.63 15.58
CA GLY A 78 -23.02 13.06 16.98
C GLY A 78 -22.38 12.06 17.92
N GLU A 79 -22.08 10.84 17.45
CA GLU A 79 -21.41 9.80 18.24
C GLU A 79 -19.95 9.64 17.81
N PRO A 80 -19.06 9.15 18.70
CA PRO A 80 -17.68 8.85 18.35
C PRO A 80 -17.61 7.70 17.33
N ARG A 81 -16.56 7.69 16.51
CA ARG A 81 -16.27 6.59 15.60
C ARG A 81 -16.00 5.30 16.36
N GLN A 82 -16.58 4.21 15.93
CA GLN A 82 -16.36 2.87 16.46
C GLN A 82 -15.73 2.00 15.37
N GLU A 83 -14.69 1.26 15.71
CA GLU A 83 -14.07 0.30 14.79
C GLU A 83 -14.99 -0.91 14.62
N ILE A 84 -15.20 -1.32 13.38
CA ILE A 84 -15.94 -2.53 13.03
C ILE A 84 -14.92 -3.67 12.92
N HIS A 85 -15.16 -4.78 13.58
CA HIS A 85 -14.20 -5.88 13.64
C HIS A 85 -14.30 -6.80 12.42
N PHE A 86 -13.14 -7.15 11.86
CA PHE A 86 -13.08 -8.15 10.80
C PHE A 86 -13.33 -9.54 11.36
N ILE A 87 -14.18 -10.31 10.67
CA ILE A 87 -14.36 -11.74 10.90
C ILE A 87 -14.33 -12.48 9.56
N SER A 88 -14.08 -13.78 9.60
CA SER A 88 -14.05 -14.59 8.38
C SER A 88 -15.43 -14.61 7.69
N PRO A 89 -15.50 -14.82 6.35
CA PRO A 89 -16.78 -14.93 5.67
C PRO A 89 -17.70 -16.00 6.27
N GLU A 90 -17.16 -17.15 6.66
CA GLU A 90 -17.92 -18.23 7.28
C GLU A 90 -18.53 -17.80 8.61
N GLU A 91 -17.76 -17.15 9.48
CA GLU A 91 -18.25 -16.59 10.74
C GLU A 91 -19.27 -15.48 10.50
N PHE A 92 -19.04 -14.62 9.51
CA PHE A 92 -19.92 -13.50 9.22
C PHE A 92 -21.33 -13.93 8.83
N PHE A 93 -21.47 -14.91 7.93
CA PHE A 93 -22.78 -15.38 7.50
C PHE A 93 -23.52 -16.13 8.61
N ASN A 94 -22.81 -16.75 9.54
CA ASN A 94 -23.38 -17.42 10.73
C ASN A 94 -23.52 -16.48 11.94
N HIS A 95 -23.05 -15.23 11.83
CA HIS A 95 -23.04 -14.29 12.95
C HIS A 95 -24.43 -13.76 13.27
N THR A 96 -24.90 -14.02 14.49
CA THR A 96 -26.26 -13.67 14.97
C THR A 96 -26.27 -12.62 16.10
N ASP A 97 -25.08 -12.23 16.61
CA ASP A 97 -25.00 -11.24 17.68
C ASP A 97 -25.34 -9.84 17.16
N ALA A 98 -26.53 -9.36 17.54
CA ALA A 98 -27.03 -8.03 17.15
C ALA A 98 -26.30 -6.86 17.85
N LYS A 99 -25.41 -7.13 18.82
CA LYS A 99 -24.70 -6.07 19.55
C LYS A 99 -23.29 -5.82 19.04
N SER A 100 -22.75 -6.72 18.25
CA SER A 100 -21.41 -6.56 17.69
C SER A 100 -21.46 -5.95 16.30
N MET A 101 -20.51 -5.07 15.99
CA MET A 101 -20.32 -4.55 14.65
C MET A 101 -19.18 -5.32 13.99
N VAL A 102 -19.50 -6.00 12.90
CA VAL A 102 -18.56 -6.86 12.19
C VAL A 102 -18.58 -6.60 10.69
N TRP A 103 -17.48 -6.92 10.04
CA TRP A 103 -17.36 -6.86 8.58
C TRP A 103 -16.55 -8.02 8.04
N THR A 104 -16.73 -8.29 6.74
CA THR A 104 -15.95 -9.26 6.00
C THR A 104 -15.83 -8.84 4.54
N THR A 105 -14.93 -9.48 3.80
CA THR A 105 -14.85 -9.35 2.34
C THR A 105 -15.23 -10.67 1.70
N TYR A 106 -16.07 -10.61 0.68
CA TYR A 106 -16.40 -11.78 -0.14
C TYR A 106 -16.67 -11.37 -1.58
N GLY A 107 -15.92 -11.97 -2.51
CA GLY A 107 -15.94 -11.56 -3.91
C GLY A 107 -15.39 -10.13 -4.09
N ASP A 108 -16.16 -9.28 -4.75
CA ASP A 108 -15.86 -7.89 -5.04
C ASP A 108 -16.56 -6.90 -4.09
N LYS A 109 -17.05 -7.40 -2.95
CA LYS A 109 -17.81 -6.62 -1.98
C LYS A 109 -17.25 -6.73 -0.57
N ILE A 110 -17.53 -5.69 0.22
CA ILE A 110 -17.44 -5.68 1.68
C ILE A 110 -18.84 -5.83 2.21
N PHE A 111 -19.04 -6.78 3.13
CA PHE A 111 -20.26 -6.97 3.88
C PHE A 111 -20.04 -6.50 5.30
N TYR A 112 -21.02 -5.81 5.88
CA TYR A 112 -20.95 -5.35 7.26
C TYR A 112 -22.28 -5.56 7.99
N LYS A 113 -22.22 -5.78 9.31
CA LYS A 113 -23.35 -5.79 10.22
C LYS A 113 -23.11 -4.73 11.29
N LEU A 114 -24.06 -3.84 11.47
CA LEU A 114 -24.08 -2.85 12.55
C LEU A 114 -25.12 -3.29 13.59
N TYR A 115 -25.04 -2.73 14.79
CA TYR A 115 -25.95 -3.13 15.88
C TYR A 115 -27.44 -2.80 15.64
N ASP A 116 -27.76 -1.92 14.70
CA ASP A 116 -29.14 -1.63 14.29
C ASP A 116 -29.19 -1.46 12.77
N MET A 117 -29.52 -2.56 12.09
CA MET A 117 -29.65 -2.60 10.62
C MET A 117 -31.06 -2.25 10.12
N THR A 118 -31.97 -1.79 11.00
CA THR A 118 -33.26 -1.29 10.58
C THR A 118 -33.08 0.04 9.84
N LYS A 119 -33.96 0.34 8.87
CA LYS A 119 -33.87 1.58 8.09
C LYS A 119 -33.83 2.82 8.97
N ASP A 120 -34.63 2.83 10.04
CA ASP A 120 -34.69 3.97 10.97
C ASP A 120 -33.47 4.02 11.89
N GLY A 121 -32.91 2.86 12.26
CA GLY A 121 -31.70 2.75 13.09
C GLY A 121 -30.43 3.16 12.36
N LEU A 122 -30.41 3.01 11.03
CA LEU A 122 -29.26 3.38 10.20
C LEU A 122 -29.25 4.87 9.81
N ASP A 123 -30.31 5.64 10.10
CA ASP A 123 -30.36 7.05 9.77
C ASP A 123 -29.19 7.79 10.42
N GLY A 124 -28.39 8.43 9.57
CA GLY A 124 -27.19 9.17 9.97
C GLY A 124 -25.95 8.30 10.28
N PHE A 125 -25.99 6.97 10.05
CA PHE A 125 -24.77 6.17 10.09
C PHE A 125 -23.89 6.40 8.86
N MET A 126 -22.60 6.60 9.13
CA MET A 126 -21.55 6.73 8.14
C MET A 126 -20.53 5.61 8.31
N ILE A 127 -20.17 4.96 7.23
CA ILE A 127 -19.08 4.00 7.16
C ILE A 127 -17.85 4.72 6.63
N THR A 128 -16.77 4.72 7.40
CA THR A 128 -15.46 5.19 6.95
C THR A 128 -14.58 3.99 6.63
N HIS A 129 -14.23 3.82 5.39
CA HIS A 129 -13.39 2.73 4.90
C HIS A 129 -11.97 3.25 4.63
N LEU A 130 -11.00 2.71 5.38
CA LEU A 130 -9.57 2.91 5.15
C LEU A 130 -9.04 1.69 4.40
N TYR A 131 -8.48 1.91 3.23
CA TYR A 131 -8.01 0.84 2.38
C TYR A 131 -6.71 1.20 1.66
N LEU A 132 -6.04 0.17 1.18
CA LEU A 132 -4.86 0.28 0.34
C LEU A 132 -5.26 0.23 -1.13
N ILE A 133 -4.58 1.03 -1.93
CA ILE A 133 -4.70 0.98 -3.39
C ILE A 133 -3.51 0.26 -4.00
N GLN A 134 -3.77 -0.45 -5.09
CA GLN A 134 -2.69 -1.00 -5.92
C GLN A 134 -1.96 0.14 -6.64
N PRO A 135 -0.63 0.09 -6.72
CA PRO A 135 0.13 1.04 -7.52
C PRO A 135 -0.27 0.89 -8.99
N LYS A 136 -0.63 2.01 -9.62
CA LYS A 136 -0.90 2.03 -11.06
C LYS A 136 0.42 2.00 -11.81
N PRO A 137 0.52 1.20 -12.91
CA PRO A 137 1.66 1.30 -13.79
C PRO A 137 1.78 2.71 -14.38
N LEU A 138 3.01 3.18 -14.53
CA LEU A 138 3.33 4.42 -15.22
C LEU A 138 3.30 4.12 -16.73
N VAL A 139 2.37 4.72 -17.46
CA VAL A 139 2.15 4.46 -18.89
C VAL A 139 2.38 5.71 -19.74
N LYS A 140 1.87 6.85 -19.25
CA LYS A 140 2.02 8.13 -19.96
C LYS A 140 3.23 8.88 -19.41
N ASP A 141 3.88 9.63 -20.25
CA ASP A 141 5.02 10.49 -19.88
C ASP A 141 4.72 11.44 -18.70
N THR A 142 3.43 11.79 -18.52
CA THR A 142 2.95 12.64 -17.44
C THR A 142 2.58 11.90 -16.17
N ASP A 143 2.55 10.56 -16.18
CA ASP A 143 2.21 9.77 -15.00
C ASP A 143 3.28 9.94 -13.92
N LYS A 144 2.84 9.98 -12.66
CA LYS A 144 3.70 10.21 -11.52
C LYS A 144 3.73 8.99 -10.61
N SER A 145 4.92 8.66 -10.12
CA SER A 145 5.05 7.64 -9.09
C SER A 145 4.47 8.12 -7.76
N PRO A 146 3.75 7.27 -7.01
CA PRO A 146 3.28 7.60 -5.67
C PRO A 146 4.40 7.62 -4.63
N ILE A 147 5.60 7.14 -4.97
CA ILE A 147 6.76 7.16 -4.07
C ILE A 147 7.17 8.60 -3.77
N PRO A 148 7.31 8.98 -2.48
CA PRO A 148 7.70 10.34 -2.12
C PRO A 148 9.02 10.76 -2.77
N ALA A 149 9.10 12.00 -3.27
CA ALA A 149 10.23 12.51 -4.07
C ALA A 149 11.61 12.28 -3.44
N GLN A 150 11.70 12.32 -2.12
CA GLN A 150 12.95 12.06 -1.37
C GLN A 150 13.45 10.62 -1.45
N TYR A 151 12.60 9.67 -1.88
CA TYR A 151 12.92 8.24 -2.04
C TYR A 151 12.86 7.77 -3.49
N ILE A 152 12.68 8.69 -4.42
CA ILE A 152 12.61 8.36 -5.84
C ILE A 152 13.89 7.70 -6.35
N GLU A 153 15.01 7.98 -5.69
CA GLU A 153 16.30 7.33 -5.96
C GLU A 153 16.24 5.82 -5.78
N ALA A 154 15.47 5.30 -4.82
CA ALA A 154 15.28 3.86 -4.67
C ALA A 154 14.60 3.24 -5.89
N LEU A 155 13.64 3.97 -6.51
CA LEU A 155 12.97 3.52 -7.73
C LEU A 155 13.97 3.44 -8.90
N ILE A 156 14.81 4.46 -9.05
CA ILE A 156 15.85 4.51 -10.09
C ILE A 156 16.88 3.39 -9.90
N LEU A 157 17.36 3.19 -8.66
CA LEU A 157 18.33 2.13 -8.36
C LEU A 157 17.77 0.75 -8.64
N GLY A 158 16.50 0.49 -8.29
CA GLY A 158 15.85 -0.78 -8.61
C GLY A 158 15.72 -1.03 -10.12
N ALA A 159 15.48 0.02 -10.90
CA ALA A 159 15.50 -0.07 -12.38
C ALA A 159 16.93 -0.32 -12.91
N MET A 160 17.97 0.31 -12.32
CA MET A 160 19.36 0.07 -12.66
C MET A 160 19.79 -1.38 -12.35
N VAL A 161 19.35 -1.95 -11.24
CA VAL A 161 19.59 -3.37 -10.91
C VAL A 161 19.16 -4.26 -12.08
N ARG A 162 17.97 -4.02 -12.63
CA ARG A 162 17.43 -4.82 -13.75
C ARG A 162 18.20 -4.61 -15.04
N ALA A 163 18.58 -3.35 -15.31
CA ALA A 163 19.38 -3.02 -16.49
C ALA A 163 20.72 -3.74 -16.46
N GLU A 164 21.42 -3.74 -15.32
CA GLU A 164 22.71 -4.40 -15.18
C GLU A 164 22.58 -5.94 -15.17
N GLN A 165 21.50 -6.48 -14.62
CA GLN A 165 21.20 -7.90 -14.73
C GLN A 165 21.00 -8.34 -16.18
N LEU A 166 20.33 -7.52 -17.00
CA LEU A 166 20.16 -7.81 -18.43
C LEU A 166 21.46 -7.75 -19.22
N ARG A 167 22.47 -7.02 -18.71
CA ARG A 167 23.83 -6.94 -19.27
C ARG A 167 24.77 -8.00 -18.71
N ASP A 168 24.29 -8.89 -17.87
CA ASP A 168 25.09 -9.86 -17.10
C ASP A 168 26.14 -9.22 -16.16
N ASN A 169 25.95 -7.95 -15.78
CA ASN A 169 26.82 -7.20 -14.87
C ASN A 169 26.38 -7.35 -13.41
N PHE A 170 26.44 -8.56 -12.89
CA PHE A 170 25.91 -8.91 -11.56
C PHE A 170 26.59 -8.17 -10.40
N ASP A 171 27.85 -7.80 -10.54
CA ASP A 171 28.58 -7.02 -9.51
C ASP A 171 27.98 -5.63 -9.36
N TYR A 172 27.74 -4.91 -10.47
CA TYR A 172 27.08 -3.60 -10.42
C TYR A 172 25.64 -3.71 -9.96
N ALA A 173 24.91 -4.72 -10.42
CA ALA A 173 23.55 -4.97 -9.96
C ALA A 173 23.50 -5.15 -8.42
N GLN A 174 24.47 -5.87 -7.84
CA GLN A 174 24.54 -6.05 -6.39
C GLN A 174 24.87 -4.74 -5.64
N ILE A 175 25.74 -3.91 -6.19
CA ILE A 175 26.06 -2.60 -5.61
C ILE A 175 24.81 -1.72 -5.59
N TYR A 176 24.07 -1.61 -6.70
CA TYR A 176 22.85 -0.82 -6.77
C TYR A 176 21.75 -1.37 -5.87
N LYS A 177 21.63 -2.69 -5.75
CA LYS A 177 20.70 -3.33 -4.83
C LYS A 177 20.98 -2.98 -3.36
N ASN A 178 22.24 -2.96 -2.96
CA ASN A 178 22.63 -2.57 -1.60
C ASN A 178 22.30 -1.09 -1.33
N GLN A 179 22.59 -0.19 -2.28
CA GLN A 179 22.23 1.23 -2.18
C GLN A 179 20.70 1.43 -2.11
N GLN A 180 19.95 0.72 -2.95
CA GLN A 180 18.49 0.73 -2.91
C GLN A 180 17.98 0.32 -1.53
N TYR A 181 18.51 -0.77 -0.99
CA TYR A 181 18.12 -1.30 0.32
C TYR A 181 18.32 -0.28 1.45
N GLU A 182 19.43 0.46 1.48
CA GLU A 182 19.67 1.51 2.48
C GLU A 182 18.61 2.61 2.43
N ILE A 183 18.20 3.02 1.23
CA ILE A 183 17.14 4.03 1.06
C ILE A 183 15.79 3.48 1.49
N LEU A 184 15.49 2.23 1.14
CA LEU A 184 14.22 1.57 1.52
C LEU A 184 14.11 1.36 3.04
N VAL A 185 15.21 1.03 3.72
CA VAL A 185 15.24 0.97 5.20
C VAL A 185 14.84 2.34 5.79
N ASN A 186 15.40 3.43 5.29
CA ASN A 186 15.05 4.77 5.74
C ASN A 186 13.58 5.13 5.43
N MET A 187 13.06 4.72 4.27
CA MET A 187 11.67 4.90 3.90
C MET A 187 10.74 4.11 4.83
N LYS A 188 11.08 2.85 5.14
CA LYS A 188 10.33 2.00 6.07
C LYS A 188 10.36 2.56 7.49
N LEU A 189 11.49 3.05 7.96
CA LEU A 189 11.59 3.71 9.27
C LEU A 189 10.70 4.96 9.36
N ARG A 190 10.49 5.68 8.27
CA ARG A 190 9.68 6.90 8.26
C ARG A 190 8.20 6.66 8.02
N TYR A 191 7.86 5.74 7.13
CA TYR A 191 6.49 5.50 6.65
C TYR A 191 5.98 4.10 6.96
N GLY A 192 6.78 3.21 7.52
CA GLY A 192 6.34 1.87 7.89
C GLY A 192 5.25 1.88 8.96
N PRO A 193 4.47 0.80 9.05
CA PRO A 193 3.31 0.72 9.94
C PRO A 193 3.61 0.94 11.42
N GLY A 194 4.89 0.84 11.84
CA GLY A 194 5.36 1.12 13.20
C GLY A 194 5.42 2.59 13.59
N ASN A 195 5.32 3.52 12.63
CA ASN A 195 5.50 4.96 12.91
C ASN A 195 4.21 5.70 13.27
N LEU A 196 3.06 5.02 13.28
CA LEU A 196 1.76 5.64 13.54
C LEU A 196 1.46 5.89 15.03
N SER A 197 2.26 5.33 15.96
CA SER A 197 2.23 5.71 17.38
C SER A 197 3.57 5.41 18.06
N ALA A 198 3.89 6.16 19.14
CA ALA A 198 5.07 5.90 19.97
C ALA A 198 5.05 4.48 20.59
N GLU A 199 3.87 3.92 20.81
CA GLU A 199 3.67 2.56 21.32
C GLU A 199 4.02 1.49 20.27
N ASN A 200 3.87 1.80 18.98
CA ASN A 200 4.21 0.88 17.90
C ASN A 200 5.71 0.87 17.53
N ARG A 201 6.46 1.90 17.93
CA ARG A 201 7.93 1.90 17.77
C ARG A 201 8.62 0.78 18.55
N ALA A 202 8.01 0.35 19.66
CA ALA A 202 8.50 -0.78 20.47
C ALA A 202 8.11 -2.18 19.89
N LYS A 203 7.26 -2.20 18.86
CA LYS A 203 6.76 -3.42 18.21
C LYS A 203 7.21 -3.57 16.76
N LEU A 204 8.24 -2.84 16.33
CA LEU A 204 8.88 -3.14 15.06
C LEU A 204 9.32 -4.60 15.11
N PRO A 205 8.89 -5.44 14.15
CA PRO A 205 9.45 -6.78 14.08
C PRO A 205 10.96 -6.62 13.98
N TYR A 206 11.63 -7.26 14.88
CA TYR A 206 13.08 -7.32 14.99
C TYR A 206 13.64 -7.78 13.65
N PHE A 207 14.19 -6.84 12.86
CA PHE A 207 14.96 -7.12 11.67
C PHE A 207 16.38 -7.64 12.03
N GLY A 208 16.46 -8.43 13.08
CA GLY A 208 17.67 -9.00 13.63
C GLY A 208 17.63 -10.53 13.61
N GLY A 209 17.28 -11.11 12.50
CA GLY A 209 17.34 -12.56 12.34
C GLY A 209 18.72 -13.11 12.02
N TYR A 210 19.84 -12.46 12.38
CA TYR A 210 21.18 -13.02 12.18
C TYR A 210 22.21 -12.54 13.22
N ALA A 211 21.83 -12.34 14.44
CA ALA A 211 22.80 -12.15 15.49
C ALA A 211 22.19 -12.66 16.80
N ASP A 212 22.35 -13.93 17.08
CA ASP A 212 22.63 -14.52 18.38
C ASP A 212 22.41 -16.04 18.36
N GLU A 213 23.16 -16.71 17.47
CA GLU A 213 23.61 -18.06 17.77
C GLU A 213 25.09 -18.00 18.13
N ARG A 214 25.39 -17.37 19.27
CA ARG A 214 26.65 -17.59 20.01
C ARG A 214 26.42 -17.20 21.46
N ILE A 215 25.93 -18.11 22.26
CA ILE A 215 26.47 -18.50 23.57
C ILE A 215 25.90 -19.88 23.87
#